data_36c53b801d070e9a9be35ef725265777
#
_entry.id   36c53b801d070e9a9be35ef725265777
#
_cell.length_a   1.000
_cell.length_b   1.000
_cell.length_c   1.000
_cell.angle_alpha   90.00
_cell.angle_beta   90.00
_cell.angle_gamma   90.00
#
_symmetry.space_group_name_H-M   'P 1'
#
loop_
_entity.id
_entity.type
_entity.pdbx_description
1 polymer ?
#
loop_
_entity_poly.entity_id
_entity_poly.type
_entity_poly.pdbx_seq_one_letter_code
_entity_poly.pdbx_strand_id
1 'polypeptide(L)'
;MNLAIETNGLSKQYGEVRAVESVNLRVLQGEVYGFLGLNGAGKTTTIRALLGMIRPSAGEVKVLGQAVGPHGRGPWGKVGHLVESPAAYPELTVRENLEIARRLHFIRDHNSTSRAMERLGLAPYADRKAGALSTGNLQRLGLARALLHEPELVILDEPAKGLDPAGVVEIRELLASLASEKGVTVFMSSHILTEVDRLATCIGIIHQGHLVEELDAKKLEELRSPRLEIEARDLEAAQSILERAGYAVEVKDGTIVLSEPRAINAPDDVATLLVSAGTPPTRLAVEQEELEDHFLRLTGEQQ
;
A
#
# COMPACT_ATOMS: atom_id res chain seq x y z
N MET A 1 -17.41 -12.50 2.97
CA MET A 1 -16.47 -11.46 3.49
C MET A 1 -17.08 -10.10 3.20
N ASN A 2 -17.05 -9.18 4.16
CA ASN A 2 -17.62 -7.85 3.99
C ASN A 2 -16.59 -6.92 3.34
N LEU A 3 -17.03 -6.10 2.38
CA LEU A 3 -16.19 -5.08 1.75
C LEU A 3 -16.19 -3.79 2.58
N ALA A 4 -15.01 -3.22 2.81
CA ALA A 4 -14.85 -1.89 3.40
C ALA A 4 -14.91 -0.80 2.31
N ILE A 5 -14.35 -1.07 1.12
CA ILE A 5 -14.42 -0.20 -0.04
C ILE A 5 -14.82 -1.03 -1.25
N GLU A 6 -15.78 -0.52 -2.03
CA GLU A 6 -16.21 -1.09 -3.30
C GLU A 6 -16.38 0.04 -4.32
N THR A 7 -15.75 -0.10 -5.49
CA THR A 7 -16.02 0.81 -6.62
C THR A 7 -16.36 -0.01 -7.86
N ASN A 8 -17.31 0.48 -8.64
CA ASN A 8 -17.71 -0.11 -9.92
C ASN A 8 -17.57 0.94 -11.02
N GLY A 9 -16.59 0.77 -11.91
CA GLY A 9 -16.34 1.65 -13.04
C GLY A 9 -16.04 3.10 -12.63
N LEU A 10 -15.41 3.29 -11.46
CA LEU A 10 -15.10 4.64 -10.96
C LEU A 10 -14.27 5.40 -11.97
N SER A 11 -14.81 6.51 -12.46
CA SER A 11 -14.13 7.38 -13.41
C SER A 11 -14.22 8.83 -12.99
N LYS A 12 -13.15 9.59 -13.24
CA LYS A 12 -13.09 11.03 -13.01
C LYS A 12 -12.35 11.74 -14.12
N GLN A 13 -13.04 12.68 -14.73
CA GLN A 13 -12.49 13.54 -15.78
C GLN A 13 -12.54 15.00 -15.34
N TYR A 14 -11.48 15.74 -15.66
CA TYR A 14 -11.35 17.17 -15.46
C TYR A 14 -11.05 17.82 -16.82
N GLY A 15 -12.06 18.42 -17.45
CA GLY A 15 -11.93 18.90 -18.83
C GLY A 15 -11.57 17.76 -19.77
N GLU A 16 -10.42 17.83 -20.42
CA GLU A 16 -9.92 16.78 -21.31
C GLU A 16 -9.08 15.69 -20.58
N VAL A 17 -8.69 15.93 -19.33
CA VAL A 17 -7.85 15.01 -18.55
C VAL A 17 -8.67 13.92 -17.90
N ARG A 18 -8.47 12.67 -18.26
CA ARG A 18 -9.02 11.48 -17.59
C ARG A 18 -8.10 11.11 -16.43
N ALA A 19 -8.41 11.63 -15.24
CA ALA A 19 -7.59 11.40 -14.05
C ALA A 19 -7.76 10.00 -13.45
N VAL A 20 -8.95 9.39 -13.63
CA VAL A 20 -9.28 8.01 -13.22
C VAL A 20 -10.24 7.45 -14.25
N GLU A 21 -10.02 6.22 -14.71
CA GLU A 21 -10.82 5.57 -15.74
C GLU A 21 -11.16 4.13 -15.37
N SER A 22 -12.46 3.89 -15.14
CA SER A 22 -13.06 2.58 -14.88
C SER A 22 -12.39 1.76 -13.76
N VAL A 23 -11.98 2.41 -12.67
CA VAL A 23 -11.31 1.75 -11.53
C VAL A 23 -12.33 0.96 -10.73
N ASN A 24 -12.04 -0.34 -10.53
CA ASN A 24 -12.83 -1.28 -9.75
C ASN A 24 -12.00 -1.75 -8.55
N LEU A 25 -12.35 -1.30 -7.34
CA LEU A 25 -11.68 -1.68 -6.09
C LEU A 25 -12.58 -2.59 -5.25
N ARG A 26 -11.97 -3.55 -4.57
CA ARG A 26 -12.65 -4.47 -3.65
C ARG A 26 -11.81 -4.71 -2.41
N VAL A 27 -11.83 -3.77 -1.47
CA VAL A 27 -11.06 -3.83 -0.23
C VAL A 27 -11.86 -4.54 0.85
N LEU A 28 -11.30 -5.60 1.44
CA LEU A 28 -11.92 -6.37 2.50
C LEU A 28 -11.82 -5.66 3.85
N GLN A 29 -12.78 -5.91 4.76
CA GLN A 29 -12.68 -5.41 6.12
C GLN A 29 -11.50 -6.07 6.86
N GLY A 30 -10.73 -5.26 7.61
CA GLY A 30 -9.53 -5.68 8.34
C GLY A 30 -8.27 -5.80 7.47
N GLU A 31 -8.35 -5.50 6.17
CA GLU A 31 -7.24 -5.56 5.22
C GLU A 31 -6.37 -4.30 5.31
N VAL A 32 -5.09 -4.44 5.04
CA VAL A 32 -4.19 -3.33 4.72
C VAL A 32 -4.01 -3.28 3.21
N TYR A 33 -4.69 -2.35 2.57
CA TYR A 33 -4.66 -2.16 1.13
C TYR A 33 -3.70 -1.04 0.74
N GLY A 34 -2.62 -1.38 0.06
CA GLY A 34 -1.68 -0.43 -0.54
C GLY A 34 -2.10 -0.01 -1.94
N PHE A 35 -2.30 1.28 -2.16
CA PHE A 35 -2.65 1.83 -3.48
C PHE A 35 -1.45 2.52 -4.09
N LEU A 36 -0.70 1.79 -4.91
CA LEU A 36 0.57 2.20 -5.48
C LEU A 36 0.43 2.87 -6.85
N GLY A 37 1.28 3.85 -7.09
CA GLY A 37 1.38 4.50 -8.39
C GLY A 37 2.27 5.74 -8.34
N LEU A 38 2.78 6.15 -9.48
CA LEU A 38 3.59 7.37 -9.59
C LEU A 38 2.77 8.63 -9.33
N ASN A 39 3.45 9.77 -9.23
CA ASN A 39 2.80 11.07 -9.14
C ASN A 39 1.97 11.32 -10.41
N GLY A 40 0.72 11.75 -10.21
CA GLY A 40 -0.21 11.94 -11.33
C GLY A 40 -0.95 10.67 -11.80
N ALA A 41 -0.67 9.49 -11.25
CA ALA A 41 -1.33 8.24 -11.64
C ALA A 41 -2.85 8.18 -11.32
N GLY A 42 -3.38 9.11 -10.51
CA GLY A 42 -4.80 9.15 -10.13
C GLY A 42 -5.09 8.80 -8.67
N LYS A 43 -4.08 8.52 -7.82
CA LYS A 43 -4.24 8.10 -6.42
C LYS A 43 -5.11 9.05 -5.60
N THR A 44 -4.68 10.32 -5.48
CA THR A 44 -5.41 11.34 -4.70
C THR A 44 -6.81 11.60 -5.26
N THR A 45 -6.99 11.55 -6.59
CA THR A 45 -8.30 11.68 -7.22
C THR A 45 -9.22 10.52 -6.82
N THR A 46 -8.72 9.29 -6.82
CA THR A 46 -9.46 8.12 -6.35
C THR A 46 -9.84 8.27 -4.88
N ILE A 47 -8.88 8.61 -4.00
CA ILE A 47 -9.12 8.83 -2.58
C ILE A 47 -10.18 9.90 -2.33
N ARG A 48 -10.12 11.03 -3.04
CA ARG A 48 -11.13 12.09 -2.93
C ARG A 48 -12.53 11.61 -3.35
N ALA A 49 -12.62 10.75 -4.37
CA ALA A 49 -13.87 10.14 -4.77
C ALA A 49 -14.41 9.16 -3.72
N LEU A 50 -13.53 8.32 -3.14
CA LEU A 50 -13.87 7.40 -2.04
C LEU A 50 -14.43 8.16 -0.83
N LEU A 51 -13.89 9.33 -0.52
CA LEU A 51 -14.33 10.19 0.60
C LEU A 51 -15.51 11.12 0.24
N GLY A 52 -16.02 11.04 -0.99
CA GLY A 52 -17.11 11.93 -1.43
C GLY A 52 -16.73 13.41 -1.52
N MET A 53 -15.43 13.72 -1.49
CA MET A 53 -14.91 15.09 -1.63
C MET A 53 -15.06 15.61 -3.06
N ILE A 54 -15.10 14.71 -4.03
CA ILE A 54 -15.38 15.01 -5.43
C ILE A 54 -16.46 14.05 -5.95
N ARG A 55 -17.27 14.53 -6.87
CA ARG A 55 -18.24 13.69 -7.57
C ARG A 55 -17.55 12.92 -8.70
N PRO A 56 -17.68 11.59 -8.79
CA PRO A 56 -17.28 10.83 -9.95
C PRO A 56 -17.95 11.34 -11.23
N SER A 57 -17.27 11.22 -12.37
CA SER A 57 -17.86 11.47 -13.70
C SER A 57 -18.71 10.29 -14.16
N ALA A 58 -18.30 9.06 -13.76
CA ALA A 58 -19.06 7.82 -13.97
C ALA A 58 -18.71 6.81 -12.86
N GLY A 59 -19.53 5.77 -12.75
CA GLY A 59 -19.36 4.70 -11.79
C GLY A 59 -19.94 5.00 -10.41
N GLU A 60 -19.76 4.04 -9.51
CA GLU A 60 -20.31 4.07 -8.16
C GLU A 60 -19.22 3.80 -7.12
N VAL A 61 -19.40 4.37 -5.92
CA VAL A 61 -18.53 4.18 -4.76
C VAL A 61 -19.37 3.77 -3.57
N LYS A 62 -18.95 2.72 -2.88
CA LYS A 62 -19.48 2.33 -1.56
C LYS A 62 -18.36 2.24 -0.55
N VAL A 63 -18.59 2.76 0.65
CA VAL A 63 -17.70 2.70 1.79
C VAL A 63 -18.46 2.12 2.97
N LEU A 64 -17.92 1.07 3.60
CA LEU A 64 -18.56 0.29 4.67
C LEU A 64 -20.02 -0.09 4.32
N GLY A 65 -20.24 -0.53 3.07
CA GLY A 65 -21.53 -0.92 2.53
C GLY A 65 -22.50 0.23 2.22
N GLN A 66 -22.13 1.49 2.47
CA GLN A 66 -22.96 2.65 2.20
C GLN A 66 -22.52 3.36 0.92
N ALA A 67 -23.48 3.71 0.05
CA ALA A 67 -23.18 4.49 -1.14
C ALA A 67 -22.68 5.89 -0.76
N VAL A 68 -21.55 6.25 -1.35
CA VAL A 68 -20.99 7.61 -1.24
C VAL A 68 -21.66 8.49 -2.28
N GLY A 69 -22.27 9.57 -1.84
CA GLY A 69 -23.05 10.43 -2.71
C GLY A 69 -22.82 11.92 -2.47
N PRO A 70 -23.42 12.75 -3.32
CA PRO A 70 -23.38 14.21 -3.15
C PRO A 70 -23.98 14.61 -1.80
N HIS A 71 -23.56 15.78 -1.30
CA HIS A 71 -23.98 16.35 -0.02
C HIS A 71 -23.50 15.58 1.23
N GLY A 72 -22.30 14.93 1.15
CA GLY A 72 -21.65 14.33 2.29
C GLY A 72 -22.31 13.04 2.80
N ARG A 73 -23.06 12.33 1.97
CA ARG A 73 -23.61 11.02 2.34
C ARG A 73 -22.49 9.98 2.41
N GLY A 74 -22.38 9.31 3.52
CA GLY A 74 -21.40 8.26 3.77
C GLY A 74 -21.23 7.97 5.26
N PRO A 75 -20.49 6.92 5.63
CA PRO A 75 -20.30 6.47 7.01
C PRO A 75 -19.19 7.24 7.74
N TRP A 76 -19.14 8.57 7.62
CA TRP A 76 -17.99 9.39 8.03
C TRP A 76 -17.66 9.33 9.51
N GLY A 77 -18.63 9.00 10.37
CA GLY A 77 -18.38 8.76 11.80
C GLY A 77 -17.53 7.51 12.07
N LYS A 78 -17.33 6.64 11.07
CA LYS A 78 -16.55 5.39 11.15
C LYS A 78 -15.29 5.41 10.28
N VAL A 79 -15.05 6.52 9.58
CA VAL A 79 -13.95 6.67 8.62
C VAL A 79 -12.99 7.76 9.09
N GLY A 80 -11.74 7.37 9.33
CA GLY A 80 -10.64 8.31 9.50
C GLY A 80 -9.99 8.62 8.15
N HIS A 81 -9.55 9.85 7.96
CA HIS A 81 -8.90 10.20 6.70
C HIS A 81 -7.80 11.23 6.85
N LEU A 82 -6.82 11.12 5.97
CA LEU A 82 -5.75 12.10 5.76
C LEU A 82 -5.53 12.22 4.25
N VAL A 83 -5.80 13.40 3.68
CA VAL A 83 -5.69 13.64 2.24
C VAL A 83 -4.81 14.86 2.00
N GLU A 84 -3.80 14.70 1.17
CA GLU A 84 -2.80 15.71 0.80
C GLU A 84 -2.06 16.30 2.03
N SER A 85 -2.36 17.55 2.37
CA SER A 85 -1.78 18.21 3.54
C SER A 85 -2.66 18.05 4.77
N PRO A 86 -2.08 17.77 5.94
CA PRO A 86 -2.85 17.70 7.18
C PRO A 86 -3.62 18.99 7.42
N ALA A 87 -4.95 18.91 7.39
CA ALA A 87 -5.81 20.05 7.63
C ALA A 87 -5.77 20.40 9.12
N ALA A 88 -4.93 21.37 9.51
CA ALA A 88 -4.83 21.90 10.85
C ALA A 88 -5.10 23.42 10.83
N TYR A 89 -5.63 23.93 11.93
CA TYR A 89 -5.72 25.36 12.16
C TYR A 89 -4.35 25.87 12.63
N PRO A 90 -3.60 26.63 11.80
CA PRO A 90 -2.21 26.95 12.05
C PRO A 90 -2.02 27.83 13.30
N GLU A 91 -3.01 28.63 13.65
CA GLU A 91 -2.97 29.52 14.81
C GLU A 91 -3.29 28.83 16.14
N LEU A 92 -3.86 27.62 16.08
CA LEU A 92 -4.18 26.82 17.25
C LEU A 92 -3.06 25.86 17.60
N THR A 93 -2.95 25.52 18.88
CA THR A 93 -2.02 24.51 19.37
C THR A 93 -2.40 23.10 18.88
N VAL A 94 -1.47 22.14 19.03
CA VAL A 94 -1.74 20.71 18.75
C VAL A 94 -2.94 20.24 19.58
N ARG A 95 -2.96 20.54 20.86
CA ARG A 95 -4.03 20.21 21.80
C ARG A 95 -5.38 20.77 21.35
N GLU A 96 -5.42 22.04 20.97
CA GLU A 96 -6.66 22.71 20.53
C GLU A 96 -7.16 22.12 19.21
N ASN A 97 -6.28 21.81 18.26
CA ASN A 97 -6.63 21.15 17.02
C ASN A 97 -7.29 19.78 17.27
N LEU A 98 -6.73 18.98 18.18
CA LEU A 98 -7.30 17.69 18.56
C LEU A 98 -8.60 17.84 19.35
N GLU A 99 -8.71 18.86 20.22
CA GLU A 99 -9.93 19.14 20.96
C GLU A 99 -11.10 19.54 20.02
N ILE A 100 -10.81 20.30 18.96
CA ILE A 100 -11.82 20.58 17.91
C ILE A 100 -12.27 19.28 17.24
N ALA A 101 -11.33 18.42 16.82
CA ALA A 101 -11.64 17.14 16.22
C ALA A 101 -12.46 16.24 17.17
N ARG A 102 -12.10 16.19 18.45
CA ARG A 102 -12.86 15.47 19.47
C ARG A 102 -14.31 15.93 19.54
N ARG A 103 -14.53 17.24 19.57
CA ARG A 103 -15.89 17.82 19.61
C ARG A 103 -16.68 17.55 18.35
N LEU A 104 -16.07 17.67 17.18
CA LEU A 104 -16.72 17.40 15.88
C LEU A 104 -17.17 15.94 15.75
N HIS A 105 -16.41 15.01 16.33
CA HIS A 105 -16.76 13.58 16.37
C HIS A 105 -17.62 13.20 17.59
N PHE A 106 -18.05 14.17 18.41
CA PHE A 106 -18.88 13.95 19.61
C PHE A 106 -18.27 12.98 20.62
N ILE A 107 -16.93 12.91 20.69
CA ILE A 107 -16.21 12.03 21.62
C ILE A 107 -16.33 12.60 23.03
N ARG A 108 -16.93 11.82 23.95
CA ARG A 108 -17.17 12.25 25.34
C ARG A 108 -15.92 12.17 26.22
N ASP A 109 -15.02 11.25 25.91
CA ASP A 109 -13.80 11.06 26.66
C ASP A 109 -12.80 12.17 26.41
N HIS A 110 -12.58 13.00 27.41
CA HIS A 110 -11.64 14.13 27.38
C HIS A 110 -10.16 13.69 27.31
N ASN A 111 -9.85 12.46 27.75
CA ASN A 111 -8.48 11.93 27.69
C ASN A 111 -8.08 11.42 26.31
N SER A 112 -9.03 11.30 25.38
CA SER A 112 -8.76 10.84 24.02
C SER A 112 -7.71 11.69 23.30
N THR A 113 -7.71 12.99 23.49
CA THR A 113 -6.72 13.92 22.89
C THR A 113 -5.32 13.67 23.44
N SER A 114 -5.17 13.45 24.76
CA SER A 114 -3.86 13.15 25.37
C SER A 114 -3.33 11.81 24.88
N ARG A 115 -4.17 10.77 24.84
CA ARG A 115 -3.78 9.45 24.29
C ARG A 115 -3.37 9.53 22.82
N ALA A 116 -4.08 10.32 22.02
CA ALA A 116 -3.73 10.52 20.61
C ALA A 116 -2.37 11.24 20.46
N MET A 117 -2.11 12.25 21.28
CA MET A 117 -0.80 12.93 21.30
C MET A 117 0.34 11.99 21.72
N GLU A 118 0.14 11.18 22.76
CA GLU A 118 1.14 10.20 23.20
C GLU A 118 1.42 9.17 22.10
N ARG A 119 0.37 8.61 21.52
CA ARG A 119 0.47 7.57 20.47
C ARG A 119 1.22 8.04 19.24
N LEU A 120 1.13 9.33 18.88
CA LEU A 120 1.77 9.92 17.69
C LEU A 120 3.04 10.72 18.05
N GLY A 121 3.57 10.64 19.28
CA GLY A 121 4.76 11.35 19.70
C GLY A 121 4.60 12.88 19.75
N LEU A 122 3.37 13.37 19.87
CA LEU A 122 3.03 14.81 19.85
C LEU A 122 2.97 15.44 21.25
N ALA A 123 3.06 14.66 22.33
CA ALA A 123 2.97 15.17 23.70
C ALA A 123 3.96 16.32 23.99
N PRO A 124 5.24 16.30 23.55
CA PRO A 124 6.18 17.41 23.74
C PRO A 124 5.78 18.70 23.01
N TYR A 125 4.89 18.60 22.03
CA TYR A 125 4.44 19.72 21.18
C TYR A 125 3.01 20.18 21.49
N ALA A 126 2.39 19.65 22.56
CA ALA A 126 0.97 19.83 22.85
C ALA A 126 0.51 21.30 22.83
N ASP A 127 1.32 22.20 23.38
CA ASP A 127 1.02 23.63 23.49
C ASP A 127 1.69 24.48 22.38
N ARG A 128 2.31 23.82 21.39
CA ARG A 128 2.90 24.47 20.22
C ARG A 128 1.84 24.68 19.14
N LYS A 129 1.82 25.86 18.50
CA LYS A 129 0.94 26.17 17.37
C LYS A 129 1.21 25.25 16.22
N ALA A 130 0.16 24.75 15.53
CA ALA A 130 0.30 23.84 14.40
C ALA A 130 1.11 24.45 13.25
N GLY A 131 0.98 25.76 13.00
CA GLY A 131 1.78 26.48 12.00
C GLY A 131 3.28 26.56 12.28
N ALA A 132 3.73 26.25 13.53
CA ALA A 132 5.12 26.20 13.91
C ALA A 132 5.70 24.77 14.01
N LEU A 133 4.94 23.76 13.61
CA LEU A 133 5.39 22.36 13.55
C LEU A 133 6.27 22.11 12.32
N SER A 134 7.17 21.12 12.42
CA SER A 134 7.80 20.54 11.25
C SER A 134 6.76 19.81 10.38
N THR A 135 7.08 19.59 9.11
CA THR A 135 6.21 18.82 8.19
C THR A 135 5.86 17.46 8.78
N GLY A 136 6.83 16.74 9.37
CA GLY A 136 6.60 15.44 9.99
C GLY A 136 5.66 15.50 11.19
N ASN A 137 5.82 16.50 12.09
CA ASN A 137 4.91 16.67 13.23
C ASN A 137 3.52 17.12 12.79
N LEU A 138 3.42 17.90 11.72
CA LEU A 138 2.13 18.25 11.13
C LEU A 138 1.44 17.01 10.55
N GLN A 139 2.20 16.13 9.89
CA GLN A 139 1.71 14.84 9.40
C GLN A 139 1.18 13.96 10.54
N ARG A 140 1.95 13.85 11.63
CA ARG A 140 1.53 13.14 12.85
C ARG A 140 0.25 13.73 13.46
N LEU A 141 0.08 15.06 13.44
CA LEU A 141 -1.16 15.71 13.87
C LEU A 141 -2.34 15.34 12.98
N GLY A 142 -2.15 15.27 11.66
CA GLY A 142 -3.16 14.80 10.72
C GLY A 142 -3.60 13.36 11.00
N LEU A 143 -2.64 12.47 11.24
CA LEU A 143 -2.91 11.08 11.63
C LEU A 143 -3.61 10.99 12.99
N ALA A 144 -3.18 11.77 13.99
CA ALA A 144 -3.84 11.83 15.30
C ALA A 144 -5.32 12.21 15.17
N ARG A 145 -5.64 13.18 14.31
CA ARG A 145 -7.02 13.59 14.02
C ARG A 145 -7.81 12.49 13.31
N ALA A 146 -7.19 11.82 12.33
CA ALA A 146 -7.82 10.74 11.58
C ALA A 146 -8.18 9.52 12.47
N LEU A 147 -7.39 9.27 13.52
CA LEU A 147 -7.54 8.11 14.40
C LEU A 147 -8.29 8.41 15.71
N LEU A 148 -8.55 9.67 16.01
CA LEU A 148 -9.06 10.13 17.32
C LEU A 148 -10.39 9.50 17.72
N HIS A 149 -11.27 9.24 16.74
CA HIS A 149 -12.62 8.69 16.93
C HIS A 149 -12.69 7.17 16.78
N GLU A 150 -11.54 6.49 16.77
CA GLU A 150 -11.42 5.03 16.68
C GLU A 150 -12.20 4.45 15.46
N PRO A 151 -11.83 4.84 14.24
CA PRO A 151 -12.55 4.46 13.03
C PRO A 151 -12.47 2.96 12.72
N GLU A 152 -13.46 2.44 11.97
CA GLU A 152 -13.45 1.09 11.40
C GLU A 152 -12.61 1.00 10.11
N LEU A 153 -12.46 2.14 9.41
CA LEU A 153 -11.69 2.30 8.18
C LEU A 153 -10.87 3.58 8.22
N VAL A 154 -9.60 3.52 7.82
CA VAL A 154 -8.78 4.70 7.59
C VAL A 154 -8.39 4.78 6.11
N ILE A 155 -8.53 5.98 5.51
CA ILE A 155 -8.15 6.28 4.13
C ILE A 155 -7.08 7.36 4.16
N LEU A 156 -5.85 7.00 3.78
CA LEU A 156 -4.66 7.82 3.96
C LEU A 156 -3.95 8.07 2.63
N ASP A 157 -3.75 9.33 2.30
CA ASP A 157 -2.99 9.74 1.13
C ASP A 157 -1.55 10.06 1.55
N GLU A 158 -0.61 9.20 1.20
CA GLU A 158 0.81 9.29 1.52
C GLU A 158 1.08 9.55 3.02
N PRO A 159 0.68 8.63 3.94
CA PRO A 159 0.73 8.88 5.38
C PRO A 159 2.13 9.10 5.94
N ALA A 160 3.17 8.60 5.29
CA ALA A 160 4.56 8.74 5.71
C ALA A 160 5.28 9.96 5.11
N LYS A 161 4.58 10.76 4.29
CA LYS A 161 5.17 11.91 3.61
C LYS A 161 5.76 12.93 4.58
N GLY A 162 7.05 13.27 4.36
CA GLY A 162 7.76 14.29 5.15
C GLY A 162 8.20 13.84 6.54
N LEU A 163 8.11 12.55 6.83
CA LEU A 163 8.70 11.94 8.01
C LEU A 163 10.16 11.57 7.75
N ASP A 164 10.94 11.52 8.81
CA ASP A 164 12.27 10.91 8.81
C ASP A 164 12.17 9.37 8.78
N PRO A 165 13.24 8.63 8.47
CA PRO A 165 13.19 7.16 8.37
C PRO A 165 12.64 6.47 9.64
N ALA A 166 12.94 7.01 10.84
CA ALA A 166 12.41 6.47 12.09
C ALA A 166 10.89 6.68 12.17
N GLY A 167 10.41 7.89 11.82
CA GLY A 167 8.98 8.20 11.78
C GLY A 167 8.20 7.35 10.78
N VAL A 168 8.80 7.02 9.63
CA VAL A 168 8.20 6.10 8.65
C VAL A 168 7.97 4.72 9.29
N VAL A 169 8.98 4.19 9.99
CA VAL A 169 8.87 2.90 10.71
C VAL A 169 7.76 2.95 11.76
N GLU A 170 7.74 4.00 12.60
CA GLU A 170 6.71 4.16 13.64
C GLU A 170 5.29 4.20 13.07
N ILE A 171 5.06 4.96 11.98
CA ILE A 171 3.73 5.02 11.36
C ILE A 171 3.34 3.68 10.74
N ARG A 172 4.28 2.98 10.11
CA ARG A 172 4.04 1.65 9.57
C ARG A 172 3.61 0.66 10.68
N GLU A 173 4.34 0.62 11.80
CA GLU A 173 4.01 -0.24 12.94
C GLU A 173 2.65 0.14 13.55
N LEU A 174 2.35 1.43 13.63
CA LEU A 174 1.05 1.92 14.05
C LEU A 174 -0.09 1.40 13.16
N LEU A 175 0.05 1.50 11.83
CA LEU A 175 -0.96 1.05 10.88
C LEU A 175 -1.11 -0.48 10.89
N ALA A 176 0.01 -1.21 11.02
CA ALA A 176 0.00 -2.67 11.17
C ALA A 176 -0.76 -3.09 12.43
N SER A 177 -0.50 -2.46 13.58
CA SER A 177 -1.19 -2.77 14.85
C SER A 177 -2.68 -2.45 14.79
N LEU A 178 -3.07 -1.38 14.09
CA LEU A 178 -4.49 -1.04 13.89
C LEU A 178 -5.23 -2.16 13.15
N ALA A 179 -4.63 -2.71 12.10
CA ALA A 179 -5.24 -3.78 11.33
C ALA A 179 -5.23 -5.12 12.10
N SER A 180 -4.08 -5.54 12.63
CA SER A 180 -3.92 -6.86 13.24
C SER A 180 -4.60 -6.99 14.61
N GLU A 181 -4.53 -5.96 15.46
CA GLU A 181 -5.04 -6.02 16.83
C GLU A 181 -6.47 -5.51 16.98
N LYS A 182 -6.86 -4.53 16.15
CA LYS A 182 -8.17 -3.86 16.24
C LYS A 182 -9.11 -4.15 15.08
N GLY A 183 -8.63 -4.86 14.05
CA GLY A 183 -9.41 -5.18 12.86
C GLY A 183 -9.80 -3.95 12.02
N VAL A 184 -9.06 -2.83 12.17
CA VAL A 184 -9.29 -1.62 11.38
C VAL A 184 -8.83 -1.87 9.95
N THR A 185 -9.66 -1.53 8.99
CA THR A 185 -9.26 -1.55 7.58
C THR A 185 -8.38 -0.34 7.28
N VAL A 186 -7.26 -0.55 6.61
CA VAL A 186 -6.33 0.52 6.20
C VAL A 186 -6.26 0.57 4.69
N PHE A 187 -6.68 1.69 4.10
CA PHE A 187 -6.44 2.00 2.70
C PHE A 187 -5.43 3.14 2.63
N MET A 188 -4.26 2.88 2.06
CA MET A 188 -3.21 3.90 1.97
C MET A 188 -2.63 4.01 0.58
N SER A 189 -2.44 5.24 0.10
CA SER A 189 -1.65 5.48 -1.12
C SER A 189 -0.18 5.67 -0.76
N SER A 190 0.69 5.23 -1.67
CA SER A 190 2.11 5.58 -1.65
C SER A 190 2.68 5.60 -3.07
N HIS A 191 3.76 6.34 -3.26
CA HIS A 191 4.62 6.23 -4.43
C HIS A 191 5.93 5.51 -4.08
N ILE A 192 6.12 5.11 -2.82
CA ILE A 192 7.29 4.39 -2.31
C ILE A 192 6.88 2.94 -2.09
N LEU A 193 7.35 2.05 -2.97
CA LEU A 193 6.96 0.66 -3.00
C LEU A 193 7.38 -0.08 -1.72
N THR A 194 8.61 0.17 -1.24
CA THR A 194 9.15 -0.49 -0.04
C THR A 194 8.38 -0.19 1.25
N GLU A 195 7.66 0.94 1.33
CA GLU A 195 6.79 1.26 2.47
C GLU A 195 5.55 0.36 2.48
N VAL A 196 4.95 0.17 1.30
CA VAL A 196 3.73 -0.62 1.13
C VAL A 196 4.02 -2.10 1.19
N ASP A 197 5.11 -2.54 0.56
CA ASP A 197 5.51 -3.94 0.51
C ASP A 197 5.62 -4.61 1.88
N ARG A 198 6.08 -3.86 2.89
CA ARG A 198 6.25 -4.35 4.27
C ARG A 198 4.97 -4.34 5.11
N LEU A 199 3.91 -3.69 4.65
CA LEU A 199 2.70 -3.46 5.44
C LEU A 199 1.46 -4.07 4.79
N ALA A 200 1.34 -3.98 3.46
CA ALA A 200 0.12 -4.32 2.76
C ALA A 200 -0.13 -5.83 2.70
N THR A 201 -1.39 -6.20 2.88
CA THR A 201 -1.91 -7.55 2.64
C THR A 201 -2.48 -7.69 1.23
N CYS A 202 -2.82 -6.57 0.61
CA CYS A 202 -3.24 -6.46 -0.78
C CYS A 202 -2.69 -5.16 -1.38
N ILE A 203 -2.28 -5.19 -2.64
CA ILE A 203 -1.72 -4.03 -3.34
C ILE A 203 -2.46 -3.84 -4.66
N GLY A 204 -3.01 -2.64 -4.86
CA GLY A 204 -3.53 -2.20 -6.15
C GLY A 204 -2.53 -1.26 -6.83
N ILE A 205 -2.15 -1.56 -8.05
CA ILE A 205 -1.24 -0.75 -8.87
C ILE A 205 -2.06 0.11 -9.82
N ILE A 206 -1.96 1.45 -9.67
CA ILE A 206 -2.59 2.41 -10.57
C ILE A 206 -1.56 3.10 -11.44
N HIS A 207 -1.80 3.13 -12.75
CA HIS A 207 -0.99 3.83 -13.73
C HIS A 207 -1.88 4.56 -14.73
N GLN A 208 -1.61 5.84 -14.99
CA GLN A 208 -2.35 6.70 -15.94
C GLN A 208 -3.88 6.64 -15.77
N GLY A 209 -4.35 6.61 -14.53
CA GLY A 209 -5.77 6.56 -14.18
C GLY A 209 -6.42 5.17 -14.20
N HIS A 210 -5.70 4.12 -14.59
CA HIS A 210 -6.20 2.75 -14.65
C HIS A 210 -5.62 1.89 -13.53
N LEU A 211 -6.45 1.05 -12.91
CA LEU A 211 -5.99 -0.03 -12.04
C LEU A 211 -5.40 -1.13 -12.92
N VAL A 212 -4.08 -1.24 -12.94
CA VAL A 212 -3.36 -2.15 -13.85
C VAL A 212 -3.35 -3.56 -13.30
N GLU A 213 -3.16 -3.70 -11.99
CA GLU A 213 -3.11 -4.99 -11.31
C GLU A 213 -3.54 -4.88 -9.85
N GLU A 214 -4.09 -5.98 -9.32
CA GLU A 214 -4.26 -6.21 -7.88
C GLU A 214 -3.49 -7.48 -7.48
N LEU A 215 -2.60 -7.31 -6.51
CA LEU A 215 -1.81 -8.37 -5.90
C LEU A 215 -2.40 -8.68 -4.53
N ASP A 216 -3.06 -9.83 -4.40
CA ASP A 216 -3.53 -10.35 -3.11
C ASP A 216 -2.38 -10.95 -2.30
N ALA A 217 -2.65 -11.37 -1.06
CA ALA A 217 -1.65 -11.93 -0.16
C ALA A 217 -0.90 -13.12 -0.79
N LYS A 218 -1.59 -13.95 -1.59
CA LYS A 218 -0.99 -15.13 -2.23
C LYS A 218 0.00 -14.72 -3.33
N LYS A 219 -0.40 -13.81 -4.22
CA LYS A 219 0.45 -13.29 -5.27
C LYS A 219 1.66 -12.53 -4.71
N LEU A 220 1.47 -11.77 -3.63
CA LEU A 220 2.56 -11.09 -2.93
C LEU A 220 3.56 -12.08 -2.32
N GLU A 221 3.07 -13.18 -1.74
CA GLU A 221 3.92 -14.24 -1.21
C GLU A 221 4.69 -14.95 -2.33
N GLU A 222 4.03 -15.26 -3.45
CA GLU A 222 4.66 -15.84 -4.65
C GLU A 222 5.76 -14.91 -5.21
N LEU A 223 5.50 -13.60 -5.29
CA LEU A 223 6.46 -12.60 -5.74
C LEU A 223 7.69 -12.52 -4.82
N ARG A 224 7.47 -12.55 -3.51
CA ARG A 224 8.51 -12.48 -2.47
C ARG A 224 9.25 -13.79 -2.25
N SER A 225 8.77 -14.90 -2.82
CA SER A 225 9.41 -16.20 -2.65
C SER A 225 10.72 -16.25 -3.43
N PRO A 226 11.84 -16.58 -2.77
CA PRO A 226 13.12 -16.74 -3.46
C PRO A 226 13.02 -17.89 -4.47
N ARG A 227 13.72 -17.75 -5.58
CA ARG A 227 13.83 -18.74 -6.64
C ARG A 227 15.25 -18.80 -7.17
N LEU A 228 15.68 -19.98 -7.59
CA LEU A 228 16.96 -20.14 -8.26
C LEU A 228 16.76 -19.96 -9.76
N GLU A 229 17.36 -18.91 -10.31
CA GLU A 229 17.35 -18.60 -11.73
C GLU A 229 18.64 -19.11 -12.38
N ILE A 230 18.48 -19.79 -13.53
CA ILE A 230 19.58 -20.45 -14.23
C ILE A 230 19.48 -20.10 -15.71
N GLU A 231 20.56 -19.50 -16.21
CA GLU A 231 20.77 -19.32 -17.65
C GLU A 231 21.82 -20.32 -18.13
N ALA A 232 21.60 -20.91 -19.29
CA ALA A 232 22.53 -21.85 -19.92
C ALA A 232 22.58 -21.62 -21.43
N ARG A 233 23.70 -21.96 -22.08
CA ARG A 233 23.83 -21.86 -23.53
C ARG A 233 22.89 -22.83 -24.27
N ASP A 234 22.70 -24.00 -23.68
CA ASP A 234 21.73 -25.00 -24.13
C ASP A 234 20.69 -25.18 -23.04
N LEU A 235 19.60 -24.42 -23.18
CA LEU A 235 18.52 -24.37 -22.19
C LEU A 235 17.75 -25.68 -22.12
N GLU A 236 17.49 -26.31 -23.28
CA GLU A 236 16.74 -27.56 -23.38
C GLU A 236 17.51 -28.72 -22.73
N ALA A 237 18.82 -28.79 -22.96
CA ALA A 237 19.67 -29.77 -22.32
C ALA A 237 19.74 -29.58 -20.80
N ALA A 238 19.87 -28.31 -20.33
CA ALA A 238 19.90 -28.00 -18.91
C ALA A 238 18.58 -28.37 -18.24
N GLN A 239 17.44 -28.03 -18.85
CA GLN A 239 16.11 -28.40 -18.38
C GLN A 239 15.98 -29.92 -18.23
N SER A 240 16.31 -30.69 -19.29
CA SER A 240 16.23 -32.15 -19.27
C SER A 240 17.07 -32.79 -18.17
N ILE A 241 18.27 -32.24 -17.88
CA ILE A 241 19.15 -32.70 -16.79
C ILE A 241 18.50 -32.48 -15.43
N LEU A 242 17.96 -31.30 -15.20
CA LEU A 242 17.31 -30.91 -13.93
C LEU A 242 16.03 -31.73 -13.69
N GLU A 243 15.20 -31.93 -14.71
CA GLU A 243 14.00 -32.76 -14.61
C GLU A 243 14.33 -34.22 -14.28
N ARG A 244 15.39 -34.80 -14.90
CA ARG A 244 15.87 -36.14 -14.57
C ARG A 244 16.42 -36.26 -13.15
N ALA A 245 16.97 -35.17 -12.61
CA ALA A 245 17.39 -35.11 -11.22
C ALA A 245 16.24 -34.88 -10.25
N GLY A 246 15.00 -34.76 -10.77
CA GLY A 246 13.76 -34.63 -10.01
C GLY A 246 13.47 -33.21 -9.56
N TYR A 247 14.02 -32.18 -10.18
CA TYR A 247 13.62 -30.80 -9.96
C TYR A 247 12.36 -30.46 -10.75
N ALA A 248 11.47 -29.68 -10.13
CA ALA A 248 10.34 -29.09 -10.83
C ALA A 248 10.82 -27.85 -11.60
N VAL A 249 10.97 -28.00 -12.92
CA VAL A 249 11.55 -26.95 -13.77
C VAL A 249 10.45 -26.14 -14.41
N GLU A 250 10.52 -24.82 -14.25
CA GLU A 250 9.72 -23.84 -14.98
C GLU A 250 10.65 -23.03 -15.89
N VAL A 251 10.21 -22.72 -17.12
CA VAL A 251 10.99 -21.85 -18.02
C VAL A 251 10.20 -20.58 -18.25
N LYS A 252 10.82 -19.43 -17.88
CA LYS A 252 10.26 -18.08 -18.06
C LYS A 252 11.28 -17.21 -18.80
N ASP A 253 10.88 -16.59 -19.87
CA ASP A 253 11.67 -15.62 -20.64
C ASP A 253 13.10 -16.10 -20.99
N GLY A 254 13.25 -17.41 -21.28
CA GLY A 254 14.55 -18.00 -21.61
C GLY A 254 15.44 -18.30 -20.41
N THR A 255 14.91 -18.27 -19.20
CA THR A 255 15.58 -18.61 -17.95
C THR A 255 14.88 -19.80 -17.28
N ILE A 256 15.65 -20.76 -16.77
CA ILE A 256 15.15 -21.84 -15.94
C ILE A 256 14.93 -21.32 -14.53
N VAL A 257 13.78 -21.59 -13.95
CA VAL A 257 13.39 -21.19 -12.59
C VAL A 257 13.09 -22.42 -11.75
N LEU A 258 13.77 -22.53 -10.60
CA LEU A 258 13.51 -23.56 -9.60
C LEU A 258 13.07 -22.91 -8.30
N SER A 259 11.85 -23.24 -7.84
CA SER A 259 11.26 -22.67 -6.60
C SER A 259 11.37 -23.61 -5.39
N GLU A 260 12.02 -24.76 -5.54
CA GLU A 260 12.14 -25.75 -4.48
C GLU A 260 13.19 -25.35 -3.44
N PRO A 261 12.92 -25.54 -2.13
CA PRO A 261 13.86 -25.20 -1.07
C PRO A 261 15.24 -25.85 -1.22
N ARG A 262 15.32 -27.07 -1.76
CA ARG A 262 16.61 -27.76 -2.00
C ARG A 262 17.47 -27.06 -3.05
N ALA A 263 16.89 -26.48 -4.10
CA ALA A 263 17.61 -25.74 -5.11
C ALA A 263 18.08 -24.37 -4.60
N ILE A 264 17.23 -23.72 -3.80
CA ILE A 264 17.46 -22.40 -3.24
C ILE A 264 18.55 -22.44 -2.15
N ASN A 265 18.50 -23.45 -1.27
CA ASN A 265 19.44 -23.59 -0.15
C ASN A 265 20.79 -24.16 -0.54
N ALA A 266 20.88 -24.88 -1.66
CA ALA A 266 22.09 -25.48 -2.17
C ALA A 266 22.26 -25.27 -3.69
N PRO A 267 22.41 -24.00 -4.12
CA PRO A 267 22.53 -23.66 -5.55
C PRO A 267 23.83 -24.22 -6.18
N ASP A 268 24.88 -24.46 -5.37
CA ASP A 268 26.13 -25.09 -5.74
C ASP A 268 25.98 -26.57 -6.15
N ASP A 269 25.06 -27.31 -5.54
CA ASP A 269 24.72 -28.68 -5.94
C ASP A 269 24.08 -28.67 -7.34
N VAL A 270 23.21 -27.73 -7.61
CA VAL A 270 22.58 -27.55 -8.93
C VAL A 270 23.64 -27.17 -9.99
N ALA A 271 24.55 -26.26 -9.65
CA ALA A 271 25.64 -25.89 -10.54
C ALA A 271 26.55 -27.11 -10.83
N THR A 272 26.92 -27.88 -9.80
CA THR A 272 27.75 -29.07 -9.93
C THR A 272 27.10 -30.14 -10.82
N LEU A 273 25.78 -30.34 -10.68
CA LEU A 273 24.99 -31.25 -11.50
C LEU A 273 25.09 -30.87 -12.98
N LEU A 274 24.82 -29.62 -13.31
CA LEU A 274 24.81 -29.09 -14.68
C LEU A 274 26.23 -29.13 -15.29
N VAL A 275 27.28 -28.75 -14.55
CA VAL A 275 28.68 -28.80 -15.01
C VAL A 275 29.11 -30.22 -15.26
N SER A 276 28.77 -31.15 -14.35
CA SER A 276 29.14 -32.59 -14.49
C SER A 276 28.44 -33.24 -15.69
N ALA A 277 27.27 -32.75 -16.07
CA ALA A 277 26.52 -33.21 -17.23
C ALA A 277 26.95 -32.53 -18.56
N GLY A 278 27.94 -31.64 -18.52
CA GLY A 278 28.47 -30.96 -19.70
C GLY A 278 27.68 -29.73 -20.15
N THR A 279 26.75 -29.24 -19.33
CA THR A 279 25.92 -28.10 -19.63
C THR A 279 26.09 -27.01 -18.55
N PRO A 280 27.29 -26.39 -18.46
CA PRO A 280 27.57 -25.41 -17.43
C PRO A 280 26.62 -24.20 -17.55
N PRO A 281 26.06 -23.70 -16.42
CA PRO A 281 25.25 -22.49 -16.43
C PRO A 281 26.11 -21.28 -16.78
N THR A 282 25.54 -20.32 -17.51
CA THR A 282 26.15 -19.02 -17.77
C THR A 282 25.85 -18.01 -16.67
N ARG A 283 24.70 -18.18 -16.01
CA ARG A 283 24.30 -17.48 -14.79
C ARG A 283 23.58 -18.47 -13.88
N LEU A 284 23.81 -18.34 -12.59
CA LEU A 284 23.08 -19.08 -11.56
C LEU A 284 23.02 -18.19 -10.33
N ALA A 285 21.82 -17.77 -9.97
CA ALA A 285 21.60 -16.85 -8.87
C ALA A 285 20.29 -17.16 -8.13
N VAL A 286 20.32 -17.03 -6.80
CA VAL A 286 19.08 -17.02 -6.03
C VAL A 286 18.53 -15.60 -6.10
N GLU A 287 17.41 -15.46 -6.77
CA GLU A 287 16.72 -14.18 -6.98
C GLU A 287 15.39 -14.18 -6.22
N GLN A 288 14.98 -13.00 -5.83
CA GLN A 288 13.66 -12.72 -5.31
C GLN A 288 13.14 -11.51 -6.09
N GLU A 289 11.98 -11.61 -6.68
CA GLU A 289 11.42 -10.47 -7.40
C GLU A 289 11.02 -9.39 -6.39
N GLU A 290 11.60 -8.21 -6.54
CA GLU A 290 11.19 -7.06 -5.76
C GLU A 290 9.91 -6.46 -6.36
N LEU A 291 9.02 -5.94 -5.50
CA LEU A 291 7.79 -5.28 -5.94
C LEU A 291 8.11 -4.10 -6.90
N GLU A 292 9.31 -3.54 -6.77
CA GLU A 292 9.80 -2.43 -7.59
C GLU A 292 10.03 -2.85 -9.04
N ASP A 293 10.67 -4.01 -9.25
CA ASP A 293 10.90 -4.58 -10.59
C ASP A 293 9.58 -4.96 -11.26
N HIS A 294 8.68 -5.57 -10.49
CA HIS A 294 7.34 -5.90 -10.95
C HIS A 294 6.56 -4.66 -11.40
N PHE A 295 6.61 -3.59 -10.59
CA PHE A 295 5.97 -2.32 -10.89
C PHE A 295 6.53 -1.69 -12.17
N LEU A 296 7.85 -1.62 -12.32
CA LEU A 296 8.52 -1.05 -13.51
C LEU A 296 8.15 -1.82 -14.78
N ARG A 297 8.08 -3.16 -14.70
CA ARG A 297 7.65 -4.00 -15.82
C ARG A 297 6.21 -3.71 -16.25
N LEU A 298 5.29 -3.53 -15.29
CA LEU A 298 3.88 -3.24 -15.57
C LEU A 298 3.65 -1.83 -16.15
N THR A 299 4.44 -0.85 -15.71
CA THR A 299 4.26 0.54 -16.13
C THR A 299 5.03 0.92 -17.39
N GLY A 300 5.90 0.00 -17.89
CA GLY A 300 6.72 0.22 -19.09
C GLY A 300 7.87 1.23 -18.88
N GLU A 301 8.16 1.60 -17.64
CA GLU A 301 9.26 2.52 -17.29
C GLU A 301 10.56 1.72 -17.06
N GLN A 302 11.06 1.06 -18.10
CA GLN A 302 12.44 0.57 -18.10
C GLN A 302 13.39 1.77 -18.27
N GLN A 303 14.37 1.90 -17.36
CA GLN A 303 15.45 2.88 -17.46
C GLN A 303 16.34 2.66 -18.68
#